data_0f294f58ca3014d11c0ef7021c630437
#
_entry.id   0f294f58ca3014d11c0ef7021c630437
#
_cell.length_a   1.000
_cell.length_b   1.000
_cell.length_c   1.000
_cell.angle_alpha   90.00
_cell.angle_beta   90.00
_cell.angle_gamma   90.00
#
_symmetry.space_group_name_H-M   'P 1'
#
loop_
_entity.id
_entity.type
_entity.pdbx_description
1 polymer ?
#
loop_
_entity_poly.entity_id
_entity_poly.type
_entity_poly.pdbx_seq_one_letter_code
_entity_poly.pdbx_strand_id
1 'polypeptide(L)'
;MTNWLPDLSQFTGAKYLRIADAIDAAIQDGELAAKTKLPPMRNLAYDLGVTLGTVSRAYQEAERRGLVGGEVGRGTYIKGDGRYPQLKTPRAFAYGGSRENGINLSMAVPPLGDGGTYLARTIQTISEDPVLCGELMDYQAHSGLERHRQAGVDWVARMGVQTNIDCLTLTNGTQHAILVAMMALTRPGDTMLVESITYPGVIHIAAQLSVKLAPVKIDDEGMCPDALEAAILEHRPRTAYIVPTVQNPTTAVMSHERRQKIADIIKSHGLLAIEDDVWGFLPEGRAFALASYAPDQVIYVTGLSKAMSPGLRVGYIAAPTCASDAIRAVARMSSWMTPPMMAEVAMRWINGPDGEEMIKWQRQEAVARMKIATDVLGEYNIRGHEHSYQIWLELPEPWRAEAFRDQAARKGVYFLSGDAFVVGRQQAPHAIRICVGSCRTREEVQEGVEIIRDLLKGPPGGSPVIA
;
A
#
# COMPACT_ATOMS: atom_id res chain seq x y z
N MET A 1 -38.48 -9.81 3.72
CA MET A 1 -37.66 -9.98 2.49
C MET A 1 -38.10 -8.86 1.57
N THR A 2 -37.18 -8.04 1.13
CA THR A 2 -37.51 -7.00 0.13
C THR A 2 -37.60 -7.65 -1.24
N ASN A 3 -38.60 -7.26 -2.02
CA ASN A 3 -38.71 -7.55 -3.46
C ASN A 3 -37.94 -6.49 -4.27
N TRP A 4 -36.79 -6.03 -3.75
CA TRP A 4 -35.99 -5.03 -4.43
C TRP A 4 -35.45 -5.57 -5.75
N LEU A 5 -35.77 -4.89 -6.83
CA LEU A 5 -35.34 -5.21 -8.19
C LEU A 5 -34.81 -3.92 -8.86
N PRO A 6 -33.50 -3.81 -9.05
CA PRO A 6 -32.92 -2.59 -9.60
C PRO A 6 -33.12 -2.44 -11.11
N ASP A 7 -33.31 -1.20 -11.57
CA ASP A 7 -33.16 -0.85 -12.97
C ASP A 7 -31.68 -0.67 -13.30
N LEU A 8 -31.12 -1.60 -14.08
CA LEU A 8 -29.72 -1.59 -14.46
C LEU A 8 -29.45 -0.71 -15.68
N SER A 9 -30.44 -0.12 -16.33
CA SER A 9 -30.27 0.71 -17.54
C SER A 9 -29.51 2.01 -17.26
N GLN A 10 -29.60 2.51 -16.02
CA GLN A 10 -28.96 3.75 -15.55
C GLN A 10 -27.47 3.59 -15.23
N PHE A 11 -26.94 2.37 -15.23
CA PHE A 11 -25.57 2.08 -14.85
C PHE A 11 -24.77 1.51 -16.03
N THR A 12 -23.48 1.84 -16.13
CA THR A 12 -22.58 1.39 -17.19
C THR A 12 -21.54 0.37 -16.68
N GLY A 13 -20.97 -0.43 -17.57
CA GLY A 13 -19.93 -1.40 -17.22
C GLY A 13 -20.42 -2.84 -17.10
N ALA A 14 -19.62 -3.71 -16.50
CA ALA A 14 -19.92 -5.13 -16.33
C ALA A 14 -21.18 -5.34 -15.45
N LYS A 15 -22.02 -6.32 -15.80
CA LYS A 15 -23.31 -6.54 -15.14
C LYS A 15 -23.24 -6.62 -13.62
N TYR A 16 -22.21 -7.27 -13.06
CA TYR A 16 -22.05 -7.36 -11.59
C TYR A 16 -21.74 -6.01 -10.94
N LEU A 17 -20.98 -5.12 -11.62
CA LEU A 17 -20.73 -3.76 -11.15
C LEU A 17 -21.99 -2.92 -11.16
N ARG A 18 -22.79 -3.02 -12.24
CA ARG A 18 -24.07 -2.32 -12.35
C ARG A 18 -25.04 -2.70 -11.22
N ILE A 19 -25.09 -3.97 -10.82
CA ILE A 19 -25.89 -4.42 -9.68
C ILE A 19 -25.34 -3.85 -8.36
N ALA A 20 -24.02 -3.83 -8.18
CA ALA A 20 -23.41 -3.25 -6.97
C ALA A 20 -23.62 -1.71 -6.89
N ASP A 21 -23.56 -1.03 -8.03
CA ASP A 21 -23.84 0.41 -8.14
C ASP A 21 -25.32 0.72 -7.83
N ALA A 22 -26.23 -0.13 -8.29
CA ALA A 22 -27.65 0.00 -8.00
C ALA A 22 -27.96 -0.21 -6.50
N ILE A 23 -27.25 -1.12 -5.82
CA ILE A 23 -27.35 -1.28 -4.36
C ILE A 23 -26.89 0.00 -3.67
N ASP A 24 -25.77 0.59 -4.10
CA ASP A 24 -25.24 1.83 -3.52
C ASP A 24 -26.22 3.00 -3.69
N ALA A 25 -26.75 3.20 -4.90
CA ALA A 25 -27.74 4.22 -5.19
C ALA A 25 -29.02 4.06 -4.35
N ALA A 26 -29.56 2.84 -4.28
CA ALA A 26 -30.76 2.55 -3.49
C ALA A 26 -30.57 2.78 -1.97
N ILE A 27 -29.35 2.63 -1.45
CA ILE A 27 -29.01 2.99 -0.07
C ILE A 27 -28.97 4.52 0.10
N GLN A 28 -28.36 5.23 -0.85
CA GLN A 28 -28.25 6.70 -0.81
C GLN A 28 -29.61 7.37 -0.92
N ASP A 29 -30.51 6.83 -1.76
CA ASP A 29 -31.87 7.33 -1.97
C ASP A 29 -32.84 6.89 -0.86
N GLY A 30 -32.39 6.06 0.09
CA GLY A 30 -33.20 5.58 1.22
C GLY A 30 -34.18 4.45 0.87
N GLU A 31 -34.14 3.92 -0.35
CA GLU A 31 -34.96 2.79 -0.79
C GLU A 31 -34.56 1.49 -0.04
N LEU A 32 -33.27 1.30 0.20
CA LEU A 32 -32.75 0.20 0.98
C LEU A 32 -32.23 0.70 2.35
N ALA A 33 -33.10 0.61 3.35
CA ALA A 33 -32.78 1.00 4.73
C ALA A 33 -31.76 0.04 5.39
N ALA A 34 -31.07 0.53 6.42
CA ALA A 34 -30.17 -0.29 7.25
C ALA A 34 -30.86 -1.55 7.78
N LYS A 35 -30.12 -2.65 7.84
CA LYS A 35 -30.59 -3.98 8.26
C LYS A 35 -31.64 -4.61 7.33
N THR A 36 -31.96 -3.97 6.22
CA THR A 36 -32.81 -4.59 5.20
C THR A 36 -32.11 -5.83 4.62
N LYS A 37 -32.84 -6.94 4.51
CA LYS A 37 -32.33 -8.18 3.90
C LYS A 37 -32.46 -8.07 2.38
N LEU A 38 -31.34 -8.21 1.66
CA LEU A 38 -31.34 -8.29 0.20
C LEU A 38 -32.03 -9.58 -0.30
N PRO A 39 -32.56 -9.57 -1.54
CA PRO A 39 -33.11 -10.77 -2.15
C PRO A 39 -32.08 -11.92 -2.17
N PRO A 40 -32.54 -13.18 -2.05
CA PRO A 40 -31.63 -14.32 -2.26
C PRO A 40 -30.99 -14.24 -3.63
N MET A 41 -29.69 -14.54 -3.71
CA MET A 41 -28.91 -14.42 -4.97
C MET A 41 -29.56 -15.15 -6.15
N ARG A 42 -30.21 -16.33 -5.90
CA ARG A 42 -30.90 -17.08 -6.94
C ARG A 42 -32.12 -16.35 -7.49
N ASN A 43 -32.89 -15.72 -6.61
CA ASN A 43 -34.09 -14.98 -6.99
C ASN A 43 -33.71 -13.73 -7.80
N LEU A 44 -32.77 -12.93 -7.28
CA LEU A 44 -32.29 -11.74 -7.98
C LEU A 44 -31.66 -12.08 -9.34
N ALA A 45 -30.95 -13.21 -9.45
CA ALA A 45 -30.39 -13.67 -10.71
C ALA A 45 -31.48 -14.01 -11.74
N TYR A 46 -32.54 -14.66 -11.29
CA TYR A 46 -33.72 -14.99 -12.12
C TYR A 46 -34.43 -13.72 -12.59
N ASP A 47 -34.75 -12.82 -11.67
CA ASP A 47 -35.51 -11.59 -11.92
C ASP A 47 -34.74 -10.63 -12.86
N LEU A 48 -33.41 -10.58 -12.78
CA LEU A 48 -32.53 -9.75 -13.63
C LEU A 48 -32.09 -10.42 -14.93
N GLY A 49 -32.43 -11.69 -15.15
CA GLY A 49 -31.97 -12.44 -16.34
C GLY A 49 -30.45 -12.58 -16.43
N VAL A 50 -29.77 -12.80 -15.30
CA VAL A 50 -28.33 -12.96 -15.19
C VAL A 50 -27.94 -14.28 -14.53
N THR A 51 -26.69 -14.69 -14.60
CA THR A 51 -26.22 -15.90 -13.92
C THR A 51 -26.12 -15.70 -12.41
N LEU A 52 -26.27 -16.78 -11.63
CA LEU A 52 -26.04 -16.78 -10.19
C LEU A 52 -24.64 -16.24 -9.83
N GLY A 53 -23.63 -16.60 -10.62
CA GLY A 53 -22.26 -16.10 -10.45
C GLY A 53 -22.15 -14.58 -10.60
N THR A 54 -22.94 -13.97 -11.49
CA THR A 54 -22.98 -12.51 -11.66
C THR A 54 -23.52 -11.82 -10.41
N VAL A 55 -24.59 -12.32 -9.81
CA VAL A 55 -25.17 -11.75 -8.58
C VAL A 55 -24.25 -12.03 -7.38
N SER A 56 -23.64 -13.20 -7.30
CA SER A 56 -22.68 -13.51 -6.25
C SER A 56 -21.50 -12.53 -6.28
N ARG A 57 -20.96 -12.24 -7.45
CA ARG A 57 -19.88 -11.23 -7.62
C ARG A 57 -20.37 -9.81 -7.27
N ALA A 58 -21.62 -9.48 -7.62
CA ALA A 58 -22.20 -8.19 -7.25
C ALA A 58 -22.32 -8.01 -5.73
N TYR A 59 -22.77 -9.04 -5.03
CA TYR A 59 -22.91 -9.01 -3.57
C TYR A 59 -21.55 -8.98 -2.88
N GLN A 60 -20.54 -9.70 -3.40
CA GLN A 60 -19.16 -9.60 -2.95
C GLN A 60 -18.58 -8.20 -3.17
N GLU A 61 -18.85 -7.59 -4.33
CA GLU A 61 -18.44 -6.23 -4.61
C GLU A 61 -19.13 -5.22 -3.68
N ALA A 62 -20.45 -5.35 -3.45
CA ALA A 62 -21.18 -4.55 -2.49
C ALA A 62 -20.66 -4.77 -1.05
N GLU A 63 -20.26 -5.99 -0.70
CA GLU A 63 -19.62 -6.29 0.58
C GLU A 63 -18.22 -5.67 0.67
N ARG A 64 -17.43 -5.71 -0.41
CA ARG A 64 -16.14 -5.05 -0.51
C ARG A 64 -16.26 -3.54 -0.28
N ARG A 65 -17.29 -2.92 -0.86
CA ARG A 65 -17.60 -1.48 -0.67
C ARG A 65 -18.18 -1.17 0.72
N GLY A 66 -18.51 -2.18 1.51
CA GLY A 66 -19.06 -2.00 2.85
C GLY A 66 -20.58 -1.77 2.89
N LEU A 67 -21.27 -1.86 1.77
CA LEU A 67 -22.70 -1.62 1.65
C LEU A 67 -23.54 -2.73 2.30
N VAL A 68 -23.06 -3.97 2.21
CA VAL A 68 -23.77 -5.15 2.71
C VAL A 68 -22.89 -6.04 3.56
N GLY A 69 -23.49 -6.98 4.29
CA GLY A 69 -22.82 -8.02 5.06
C GLY A 69 -23.62 -9.30 5.11
N GLY A 70 -22.91 -10.43 4.97
CA GLY A 70 -23.51 -11.76 5.09
C GLY A 70 -23.52 -12.26 6.53
N GLU A 71 -24.65 -12.85 6.98
CA GLU A 71 -24.71 -13.73 8.15
C GLU A 71 -24.83 -15.17 7.66
N VAL A 72 -23.92 -16.03 8.09
CA VAL A 72 -23.90 -17.44 7.68
C VAL A 72 -25.26 -18.10 7.98
N GLY A 73 -25.92 -18.64 6.97
CA GLY A 73 -27.24 -19.27 7.08
C GLY A 73 -28.44 -18.31 7.14
N ARG A 74 -28.24 -17.00 7.24
CA ARG A 74 -29.33 -16.01 7.39
C ARG A 74 -29.53 -15.08 6.20
N GLY A 75 -28.47 -14.89 5.38
CA GLY A 75 -28.54 -14.07 4.15
C GLY A 75 -27.68 -12.82 4.19
N THR A 76 -27.84 -11.96 3.18
CA THR A 76 -27.10 -10.71 3.02
C THR A 76 -27.98 -9.51 3.43
N TYR A 77 -27.45 -8.61 4.24
CA TYR A 77 -28.17 -7.47 4.81
C TYR A 77 -27.45 -6.16 4.51
N ILE A 78 -28.20 -5.07 4.33
CA ILE A 78 -27.66 -3.71 4.24
C ILE A 78 -27.02 -3.32 5.57
N LYS A 79 -25.80 -2.80 5.52
CA LYS A 79 -25.02 -2.36 6.69
C LYS A 79 -25.21 -0.87 6.94
N GLY A 80 -26.25 -0.46 7.65
CA GLY A 80 -26.36 0.90 8.18
C GLY A 80 -26.53 2.01 7.11
N ASP A 81 -26.92 3.19 7.56
CA ASP A 81 -27.31 4.37 6.76
C ASP A 81 -26.15 5.24 6.25
N GLY A 82 -24.94 4.73 6.24
CA GLY A 82 -23.74 5.46 5.73
C GLY A 82 -23.33 6.72 6.52
N ARG A 83 -24.11 7.14 7.55
CA ARG A 83 -23.79 8.35 8.35
C ARG A 83 -22.56 8.20 9.22
N TYR A 84 -22.21 6.97 9.56
CA TYR A 84 -20.91 6.62 10.13
C TYR A 84 -20.35 5.52 9.24
N PRO A 85 -19.35 5.78 8.39
CA PRO A 85 -18.62 4.72 7.75
C PRO A 85 -18.21 3.78 8.87
N GLN A 86 -18.78 2.56 8.89
CA GLN A 86 -18.35 1.56 9.87
C GLN A 86 -16.86 1.44 9.66
N LEU A 87 -16.10 1.78 10.69
CA LEU A 87 -14.64 1.62 10.72
C LEU A 87 -14.35 0.12 10.59
N LYS A 88 -14.54 -0.40 9.38
CA LYS A 88 -14.00 -1.70 9.04
C LYS A 88 -12.50 -1.50 9.07
N THR A 89 -11.85 -2.18 9.99
CA THR A 89 -10.41 -2.42 9.82
C THR A 89 -10.25 -2.94 8.39
N PRO A 90 -9.61 -2.16 7.51
CA PRO A 90 -9.47 -2.61 6.13
C PRO A 90 -8.89 -4.00 6.13
N ARG A 91 -9.43 -4.94 5.37
CA ARG A 91 -8.92 -6.33 5.32
C ARG A 91 -7.42 -6.38 5.04
N ALA A 92 -6.89 -5.36 4.33
CA ALA A 92 -5.46 -5.19 4.10
C ALA A 92 -4.65 -4.86 5.38
N PHE A 93 -5.30 -4.37 6.45
CA PHE A 93 -4.70 -4.15 7.77
C PHE A 93 -5.24 -5.10 8.84
N ALA A 94 -6.26 -5.91 8.53
CA ALA A 94 -6.54 -7.07 9.34
C ALA A 94 -5.35 -8.01 9.16
N TYR A 95 -4.45 -7.98 10.15
CA TYR A 95 -3.31 -8.89 10.21
C TYR A 95 -3.84 -10.31 10.00
N GLY A 96 -3.63 -10.85 8.80
CA GLY A 96 -4.04 -12.21 8.48
C GLY A 96 -3.29 -13.16 9.41
N GLY A 97 -4.02 -13.88 10.24
CA GLY A 97 -3.50 -14.86 11.18
C GLY A 97 -2.57 -14.27 12.26
N SER A 98 -2.75 -14.67 13.50
CA SER A 98 -1.69 -14.50 14.50
C SER A 98 -0.45 -15.26 14.02
N ARG A 99 0.75 -14.76 14.32
CA ARG A 99 2.03 -15.47 14.05
C ARG A 99 2.05 -16.90 14.63
N GLU A 100 1.07 -17.23 15.45
CA GLU A 100 0.91 -18.54 16.11
C GLU A 100 0.21 -19.58 15.23
N ASN A 101 -0.53 -19.16 14.18
CA ASN A 101 -1.42 -20.05 13.43
C ASN A 101 -1.12 -20.18 11.93
N GLY A 102 0.11 -19.90 11.47
CA GLY A 102 0.47 -20.13 10.07
C GLY A 102 1.52 -19.19 9.49
N ILE A 103 1.88 -19.43 8.23
CA ILE A 103 2.90 -18.69 7.47
C ILE A 103 2.28 -17.41 6.92
N ASN A 104 2.75 -16.26 7.39
CA ASN A 104 2.23 -14.96 6.99
C ASN A 104 3.08 -14.33 5.88
N LEU A 105 2.58 -14.37 4.65
CA LEU A 105 3.17 -13.74 3.46
C LEU A 105 2.40 -12.46 3.03
N SER A 106 1.57 -11.87 3.93
CA SER A 106 0.73 -10.72 3.58
C SER A 106 1.40 -9.37 3.83
N MET A 107 2.40 -9.29 4.70
CA MET A 107 3.00 -8.04 5.13
C MET A 107 4.34 -7.77 4.44
N ALA A 108 4.45 -6.61 3.79
CA ALA A 108 5.69 -6.15 3.19
C ALA A 108 6.63 -5.57 4.28
N VAL A 109 7.13 -6.42 5.16
CA VAL A 109 8.10 -6.08 6.21
C VAL A 109 9.44 -6.77 5.95
N PRO A 110 10.57 -6.10 6.22
CA PRO A 110 11.87 -6.74 6.17
C PRO A 110 12.07 -7.65 7.39
N PRO A 111 12.88 -8.70 7.27
CA PRO A 111 13.34 -9.47 8.43
C PRO A 111 14.24 -8.60 9.31
N LEU A 112 14.25 -8.91 10.63
CA LEU A 112 14.90 -8.03 11.60
C LEU A 112 16.44 -8.18 11.64
N GLY A 113 16.97 -9.33 11.22
CA GLY A 113 18.42 -9.60 11.35
C GLY A 113 18.92 -9.31 12.77
N ASP A 114 20.11 -8.73 12.87
CA ASP A 114 20.73 -8.33 14.13
C ASP A 114 20.31 -6.94 14.63
N GLY A 115 19.19 -6.40 14.12
CA GLY A 115 18.67 -5.07 14.46
C GLY A 115 18.54 -4.82 15.96
N GLY A 116 18.23 -5.86 16.74
CA GLY A 116 18.17 -5.79 18.21
C GLY A 116 19.55 -5.51 18.84
N THR A 117 20.61 -6.09 18.33
CA THR A 117 21.98 -5.85 18.81
C THR A 117 22.43 -4.43 18.51
N TYR A 118 22.18 -3.93 17.30
CA TYR A 118 22.48 -2.54 16.93
C TYR A 118 21.71 -1.55 17.82
N LEU A 119 20.43 -1.82 18.06
CA LEU A 119 19.61 -0.97 18.93
C LEU A 119 20.15 -0.93 20.36
N ALA A 120 20.46 -2.09 20.95
CA ALA A 120 20.99 -2.18 22.32
C ALA A 120 22.27 -1.37 22.48
N ARG A 121 23.23 -1.53 21.54
CA ARG A 121 24.51 -0.78 21.53
C ARG A 121 24.25 0.74 21.42
N THR A 122 23.38 1.15 20.52
CA THR A 122 23.07 2.57 20.33
C THR A 122 22.43 3.20 21.57
N ILE A 123 21.43 2.49 22.19
CA ILE A 123 20.79 2.97 23.42
C ILE A 123 21.78 3.05 24.56
N GLN A 124 22.68 2.07 24.71
CA GLN A 124 23.75 2.12 25.72
C GLN A 124 24.59 3.40 25.57
N THR A 125 25.07 3.70 24.37
CA THR A 125 25.86 4.91 24.10
C THR A 125 25.06 6.19 24.40
N ILE A 126 23.76 6.22 24.10
CA ILE A 126 22.91 7.37 24.43
C ILE A 126 22.76 7.53 25.95
N SER A 127 22.59 6.42 26.68
CA SER A 127 22.39 6.43 28.13
C SER A 127 23.60 6.90 28.94
N GLU A 128 24.78 6.91 28.34
CA GLU A 128 26.02 7.39 28.95
C GLU A 128 26.09 8.94 29.01
N ASP A 129 25.19 9.64 28.29
CA ASP A 129 25.10 11.11 28.30
C ASP A 129 23.76 11.57 28.90
N PRO A 130 23.73 11.90 30.21
CA PRO A 130 22.52 12.38 30.88
C PRO A 130 21.97 13.71 30.32
N VAL A 131 22.83 14.57 29.76
CA VAL A 131 22.41 15.84 29.17
C VAL A 131 21.64 15.58 27.88
N LEU A 132 22.18 14.73 27.02
CA LEU A 132 21.48 14.28 25.83
C LEU A 132 20.16 13.59 26.16
N CYS A 133 20.17 12.68 27.16
CA CYS A 133 18.93 12.03 27.62
C CYS A 133 17.87 13.05 28.05
N GLY A 134 18.28 14.11 28.77
CA GLY A 134 17.38 15.20 29.16
C GLY A 134 16.81 15.95 27.95
N GLU A 135 17.65 16.28 26.96
CA GLU A 135 17.22 16.92 25.71
C GLU A 135 16.21 16.06 24.94
N LEU A 136 16.45 14.73 24.86
CA LEU A 136 15.58 13.80 24.13
C LEU A 136 14.23 13.53 24.84
N MET A 137 14.09 13.94 26.09
CA MET A 137 12.84 13.82 26.88
C MET A 137 11.97 15.08 26.79
N ASP A 138 12.49 16.18 26.25
CA ASP A 138 11.74 17.43 26.14
C ASP A 138 10.99 17.55 24.81
N TYR A 139 10.05 18.48 24.74
CA TYR A 139 9.37 18.84 23.50
C TYR A 139 10.36 19.46 22.51
N GLN A 140 10.28 18.97 21.28
CA GLN A 140 11.14 19.43 20.20
C GLN A 140 10.38 20.32 19.21
N ALA A 141 11.12 21.06 18.39
CA ALA A 141 10.55 21.78 17.27
C ALA A 141 9.74 20.83 16.36
N HIS A 142 8.70 21.36 15.73
CA HIS A 142 7.69 20.59 14.98
C HIS A 142 8.26 19.68 13.90
N SER A 143 9.39 20.08 13.30
CA SER A 143 10.05 19.32 12.25
C SER A 143 11.18 18.40 12.76
N GLY A 144 11.45 18.37 14.08
CA GLY A 144 12.54 17.66 14.73
C GLY A 144 13.76 18.53 15.02
N LEU A 145 14.72 18.01 15.81
CA LEU A 145 16.00 18.70 16.07
C LEU A 145 16.77 18.92 14.77
N GLU A 146 17.57 19.99 14.73
CA GLU A 146 18.35 20.33 13.54
C GLU A 146 19.24 19.17 13.09
N ARG A 147 19.97 18.53 14.02
CA ARG A 147 20.82 17.37 13.70
C ARG A 147 20.03 16.17 13.16
N HIS A 148 18.79 15.96 13.64
CA HIS A 148 17.94 14.89 13.12
C HIS A 148 17.43 15.21 11.72
N ARG A 149 17.13 16.50 11.44
CA ARG A 149 16.76 16.95 10.09
C ARG A 149 17.94 16.87 9.13
N GLN A 150 19.14 17.27 9.59
CA GLN A 150 20.35 17.16 8.77
C GLN A 150 20.62 15.70 8.37
N ALA A 151 20.53 14.74 9.29
CA ALA A 151 20.64 13.33 8.95
C ALA A 151 19.57 12.89 7.91
N GLY A 152 18.38 13.45 7.96
CA GLY A 152 17.35 13.25 6.95
C GLY A 152 17.73 13.84 5.58
N VAL A 153 18.33 15.04 5.55
CA VAL A 153 18.88 15.66 4.33
C VAL A 153 19.95 14.75 3.72
N ASP A 154 20.90 14.29 4.53
CA ASP A 154 21.99 13.42 4.09
C ASP A 154 21.43 12.07 3.59
N TRP A 155 20.38 11.57 4.23
CA TRP A 155 19.69 10.35 3.82
C TRP A 155 19.04 10.49 2.44
N VAL A 156 18.21 11.51 2.21
CA VAL A 156 17.51 11.68 0.93
C VAL A 156 18.44 12.09 -0.20
N ALA A 157 19.57 12.76 0.10
CA ALA A 157 20.58 13.12 -0.88
C ALA A 157 21.18 11.90 -1.61
N ARG A 158 21.23 10.74 -0.95
CA ARG A 158 21.66 9.46 -1.56
C ARG A 158 20.77 9.04 -2.74
N MET A 159 19.52 9.53 -2.77
CA MET A 159 18.55 9.28 -3.83
C MET A 159 18.50 10.41 -4.87
N GLY A 160 19.45 11.34 -4.83
CA GLY A 160 19.52 12.50 -5.73
C GLY A 160 18.61 13.64 -5.33
N VAL A 161 17.91 13.56 -4.20
CA VAL A 161 16.98 14.60 -3.74
C VAL A 161 17.76 15.74 -3.09
N GLN A 162 17.75 16.89 -3.74
CA GLN A 162 18.38 18.12 -3.21
C GLN A 162 17.37 18.85 -2.34
N THR A 163 17.68 19.01 -1.06
CA THR A 163 16.83 19.71 -0.07
C THR A 163 17.68 20.33 1.02
N ASN A 164 17.05 21.06 1.92
CA ASN A 164 17.70 21.64 3.10
C ASN A 164 16.86 21.34 4.36
N ILE A 165 17.42 21.67 5.52
CA ILE A 165 16.77 21.38 6.82
C ILE A 165 15.41 22.07 7.00
N ASP A 166 15.15 23.19 6.32
CA ASP A 166 13.89 23.91 6.42
C ASP A 166 12.78 23.29 5.56
N CYS A 167 13.19 22.54 4.56
CA CYS A 167 12.29 21.80 3.66
C CYS A 167 12.18 20.32 4.02
N LEU A 168 12.86 19.87 5.09
CA LEU A 168 12.79 18.51 5.60
C LEU A 168 11.96 18.41 6.87
N THR A 169 11.02 17.48 6.91
CA THR A 169 10.15 17.20 8.06
C THR A 169 10.27 15.74 8.49
N LEU A 170 10.52 15.50 9.77
CA LEU A 170 10.46 14.17 10.36
C LEU A 170 9.02 13.75 10.58
N THR A 171 8.76 12.44 10.41
CA THR A 171 7.44 11.84 10.61
C THR A 171 7.52 10.49 11.32
N ASN A 172 6.40 10.01 11.85
CA ASN A 172 6.32 8.71 12.52
C ASN A 172 6.25 7.55 11.51
N GLY A 173 7.26 7.47 10.64
CA GLY A 173 7.38 6.53 9.53
C GLY A 173 6.62 6.99 8.28
N THR A 174 6.85 6.29 7.16
CA THR A 174 6.34 6.64 5.83
C THR A 174 4.82 6.72 5.76
N GLN A 175 4.09 5.84 6.47
CA GLN A 175 2.62 5.89 6.51
C GLN A 175 2.11 7.23 7.07
N HIS A 176 2.74 7.76 8.12
CA HIS A 176 2.44 9.09 8.66
C HIS A 176 2.86 10.19 7.67
N ALA A 177 3.99 10.03 7.01
CA ALA A 177 4.44 10.97 5.99
C ALA A 177 3.44 11.11 4.84
N ILE A 178 2.90 9.99 4.32
CA ILE A 178 1.85 10.00 3.29
C ILE A 178 0.59 10.70 3.80
N LEU A 179 0.13 10.38 5.02
CA LEU A 179 -1.03 11.04 5.63
C LEU A 179 -0.82 12.56 5.73
N VAL A 180 0.34 12.98 6.24
CA VAL A 180 0.69 14.41 6.38
C VAL A 180 0.72 15.11 5.03
N ALA A 181 1.36 14.52 4.02
CA ALA A 181 1.42 15.08 2.68
C ALA A 181 0.01 15.20 2.05
N MET A 182 -0.81 14.17 2.16
CA MET A 182 -2.18 14.21 1.65
C MET A 182 -3.04 15.27 2.36
N MET A 183 -2.99 15.36 3.68
CA MET A 183 -3.73 16.38 4.44
C MET A 183 -3.27 17.80 4.11
N ALA A 184 -1.98 18.01 3.84
CA ALA A 184 -1.45 19.31 3.47
C ALA A 184 -1.85 19.74 2.05
N LEU A 185 -1.93 18.80 1.11
CA LEU A 185 -2.07 19.08 -0.31
C LEU A 185 -3.50 18.93 -0.84
N THR A 186 -4.42 18.30 -0.09
CA THR A 186 -5.78 18.02 -0.56
C THR A 186 -6.84 18.57 0.38
N ARG A 187 -8.06 18.70 -0.15
CA ARG A 187 -9.28 19.03 0.59
C ARG A 187 -10.34 17.97 0.32
N PRO A 188 -11.33 17.79 1.22
CA PRO A 188 -12.47 16.91 0.96
C PRO A 188 -13.13 17.21 -0.39
N GLY A 189 -13.33 16.18 -1.19
CA GLY A 189 -13.89 16.28 -2.55
C GLY A 189 -12.88 16.43 -3.68
N ASP A 190 -11.61 16.76 -3.38
CA ASP A 190 -10.55 16.82 -4.39
C ASP A 190 -10.33 15.46 -5.06
N THR A 191 -9.81 15.50 -6.29
CA THR A 191 -9.36 14.31 -7.01
C THR A 191 -7.83 14.25 -6.99
N MET A 192 -7.29 13.08 -6.63
CA MET A 192 -5.86 12.75 -6.68
C MET A 192 -5.65 11.61 -7.68
N LEU A 193 -4.69 11.76 -8.58
CA LEU A 193 -4.28 10.68 -9.48
C LEU A 193 -3.41 9.67 -8.72
N VAL A 194 -3.64 8.39 -8.98
CA VAL A 194 -2.83 7.30 -8.43
C VAL A 194 -2.70 6.19 -9.47
N GLU A 195 -1.73 5.31 -9.31
CA GLU A 195 -1.64 4.10 -10.13
C GLU A 195 -2.91 3.26 -10.02
N SER A 196 -3.35 2.62 -11.11
CA SER A 196 -4.61 1.85 -11.18
C SER A 196 -4.69 0.71 -10.17
N ILE A 197 -3.55 0.14 -9.83
CA ILE A 197 -3.33 -0.71 -8.65
C ILE A 197 -2.18 -0.11 -7.85
N THR A 198 -2.40 0.16 -6.57
CA THR A 198 -1.46 0.93 -5.74
C THR A 198 -1.47 0.47 -4.29
N TYR A 199 -0.64 1.10 -3.47
CA TYR A 199 -0.52 0.79 -2.04
C TYR A 199 -1.86 0.96 -1.30
N PRO A 200 -2.38 -0.06 -0.61
CA PRO A 200 -3.66 0.04 0.09
C PRO A 200 -3.73 1.17 1.12
N GLY A 201 -2.58 1.57 1.69
CA GLY A 201 -2.51 2.66 2.65
C GLY A 201 -2.99 3.99 2.09
N VAL A 202 -2.62 4.34 0.85
CA VAL A 202 -3.10 5.58 0.21
C VAL A 202 -4.59 5.51 -0.08
N ILE A 203 -5.12 4.33 -0.47
CA ILE A 203 -6.55 4.14 -0.71
C ILE A 203 -7.35 4.41 0.56
N HIS A 204 -6.87 3.90 1.71
CA HIS A 204 -7.55 4.11 2.99
C HIS A 204 -7.43 5.55 3.51
N ILE A 205 -6.27 6.18 3.36
CA ILE A 205 -6.08 7.58 3.73
C ILE A 205 -7.02 8.47 2.89
N ALA A 206 -7.09 8.26 1.59
CA ALA A 206 -7.98 9.01 0.70
C ALA A 206 -9.45 8.89 1.11
N ALA A 207 -9.90 7.67 1.45
CA ALA A 207 -11.25 7.43 1.94
C ALA A 207 -11.54 8.19 3.25
N GLN A 208 -10.59 8.22 4.19
CA GLN A 208 -10.73 8.96 5.45
C GLN A 208 -10.74 10.48 5.25
N LEU A 209 -9.97 10.98 4.29
CA LEU A 209 -9.90 12.40 3.96
C LEU A 209 -11.00 12.84 2.98
N SER A 210 -11.88 11.93 2.55
CA SER A 210 -12.89 12.20 1.51
C SER A 210 -12.29 12.71 0.20
N VAL A 211 -11.09 12.21 -0.15
CA VAL A 211 -10.39 12.48 -1.41
C VAL A 211 -10.75 11.40 -2.42
N LYS A 212 -11.10 11.80 -3.63
CA LYS A 212 -11.40 10.89 -4.74
C LYS A 212 -10.11 10.44 -5.39
N LEU A 213 -9.92 9.13 -5.58
CA LEU A 213 -8.80 8.59 -6.32
C LEU A 213 -9.20 8.32 -7.77
N ALA A 214 -8.46 8.89 -8.72
CA ALA A 214 -8.60 8.61 -10.15
C ALA A 214 -7.44 7.71 -10.60
N PRO A 215 -7.74 6.53 -11.17
CA PRO A 215 -6.72 5.56 -11.54
C PRO A 215 -6.02 5.94 -12.84
N VAL A 216 -4.69 5.88 -12.83
CA VAL A 216 -3.83 6.00 -14.01
C VAL A 216 -3.31 4.62 -14.41
N LYS A 217 -3.38 4.27 -15.69
CA LYS A 217 -2.88 2.99 -16.21
C LYS A 217 -1.40 2.83 -15.90
N ILE A 218 -1.02 1.59 -15.59
CA ILE A 218 0.38 1.17 -15.38
C ILE A 218 0.78 0.08 -16.37
N ASP A 219 2.08 -0.07 -16.55
CA ASP A 219 2.74 -1.15 -17.31
C ASP A 219 3.88 -1.77 -16.48
N ASP A 220 4.82 -2.45 -17.13
CA ASP A 220 5.94 -3.12 -16.46
C ASP A 220 6.95 -2.14 -15.83
N GLU A 221 6.91 -0.87 -16.19
CA GLU A 221 7.70 0.21 -15.57
C GLU A 221 6.89 1.09 -14.59
N GLY A 222 5.62 0.73 -14.29
CA GLY A 222 4.74 1.51 -13.42
C GLY A 222 3.85 2.49 -14.18
N MET A 223 3.63 3.71 -13.67
CA MET A 223 2.71 4.67 -14.25
C MET A 223 3.06 5.04 -15.70
N CYS A 224 2.09 4.90 -16.63
CA CYS A 224 2.26 5.23 -18.03
C CYS A 224 2.16 6.75 -18.25
N PRO A 225 3.15 7.42 -18.92
CA PRO A 225 3.14 8.86 -19.14
C PRO A 225 1.91 9.35 -19.92
N ASP A 226 1.58 8.71 -21.04
CA ASP A 226 0.43 9.11 -21.87
C ASP A 226 -0.90 8.99 -21.10
N ALA A 227 -1.01 7.96 -20.23
CA ALA A 227 -2.18 7.79 -19.38
C ALA A 227 -2.24 8.83 -18.26
N LEU A 228 -1.08 9.24 -17.73
CA LEU A 228 -0.99 10.33 -16.76
C LEU A 228 -1.48 11.64 -17.38
N GLU A 229 -0.97 12.00 -18.54
CA GLU A 229 -1.35 13.22 -19.24
C GLU A 229 -2.85 13.23 -19.59
N ALA A 230 -3.38 12.13 -20.12
CA ALA A 230 -4.81 11.97 -20.38
C ALA A 230 -5.66 12.14 -19.11
N ALA A 231 -5.25 11.53 -18.00
CA ALA A 231 -5.96 11.65 -16.72
C ALA A 231 -5.91 13.06 -16.12
N ILE A 232 -4.80 13.80 -16.33
CA ILE A 232 -4.70 15.21 -15.93
C ILE A 232 -5.71 16.07 -16.71
N LEU A 233 -5.82 15.86 -18.01
CA LEU A 233 -6.75 16.61 -18.88
C LEU A 233 -8.21 16.28 -18.54
N GLU A 234 -8.52 15.02 -18.24
CA GLU A 234 -9.88 14.55 -17.90
C GLU A 234 -10.32 15.05 -16.53
N HIS A 235 -9.50 14.81 -15.51
CA HIS A 235 -9.92 15.02 -14.11
C HIS A 235 -9.49 16.36 -13.51
N ARG A 236 -8.57 17.07 -14.18
CA ARG A 236 -7.98 18.35 -13.72
C ARG A 236 -7.55 18.32 -12.25
N PRO A 237 -6.78 17.31 -11.83
CA PRO A 237 -6.34 17.16 -10.45
C PRO A 237 -5.28 18.21 -10.11
N ARG A 238 -5.08 18.43 -8.80
CA ARG A 238 -3.95 19.20 -8.29
C ARG A 238 -2.82 18.31 -7.80
N THR A 239 -3.12 17.05 -7.52
CA THR A 239 -2.18 16.15 -6.86
C THR A 239 -2.17 14.75 -7.50
N ALA A 240 -0.99 14.11 -7.41
CA ALA A 240 -0.80 12.69 -7.72
C ALA A 240 -0.03 11.99 -6.60
N TYR A 241 -0.18 10.66 -6.51
CA TYR A 241 0.65 9.79 -5.67
C TYR A 241 1.25 8.71 -6.55
N ILE A 242 2.56 8.53 -6.48
CA ILE A 242 3.32 7.69 -7.39
C ILE A 242 4.34 6.86 -6.59
N VAL A 243 4.51 5.58 -6.95
CA VAL A 243 5.51 4.67 -6.37
C VAL A 243 6.50 4.25 -7.46
N PRO A 244 7.57 5.04 -7.73
CA PRO A 244 8.46 4.81 -8.87
C PRO A 244 9.46 3.66 -8.67
N THR A 245 9.68 3.22 -7.42
CA THR A 245 10.69 2.20 -7.09
C THR A 245 10.06 1.05 -6.35
N VAL A 246 10.12 -0.14 -6.93
CA VAL A 246 9.50 -1.36 -6.39
C VAL A 246 8.04 -1.09 -6.05
N GLN A 247 7.28 -0.74 -7.09
CA GLN A 247 5.86 -0.40 -7.01
C GLN A 247 5.09 -1.45 -6.22
N ASN A 248 4.21 -1.01 -5.33
CA ASN A 248 3.40 -1.89 -4.53
C ASN A 248 1.97 -1.98 -5.09
N PRO A 249 1.55 -3.13 -5.69
CA PRO A 249 2.12 -4.47 -5.48
C PRO A 249 2.98 -5.04 -6.61
N THR A 250 3.10 -4.41 -7.77
CA THR A 250 3.61 -5.00 -9.01
C THR A 250 5.12 -5.19 -9.06
N THR A 251 5.85 -4.55 -8.14
CA THR A 251 7.32 -4.51 -8.08
C THR A 251 8.00 -3.78 -9.25
N ALA A 252 7.24 -3.11 -10.10
CA ALA A 252 7.78 -2.31 -11.20
C ALA A 252 8.78 -1.26 -10.70
N VAL A 253 9.82 -1.00 -11.49
CA VAL A 253 10.82 0.04 -11.22
C VAL A 253 10.92 0.93 -12.46
N MET A 254 10.63 2.21 -12.29
CA MET A 254 10.71 3.18 -13.38
C MET A 254 12.16 3.40 -13.81
N SER A 255 12.41 3.30 -15.11
CA SER A 255 13.69 3.70 -15.73
C SER A 255 13.96 5.20 -15.60
N HIS A 256 15.18 5.60 -15.93
CA HIS A 256 15.56 7.02 -16.01
C HIS A 256 14.68 7.80 -16.99
N GLU A 257 14.47 7.25 -18.19
CA GLU A 257 13.65 7.85 -19.23
C GLU A 257 12.18 7.98 -18.80
N ARG A 258 11.65 6.97 -18.10
CA ARG A 258 10.27 6.98 -17.59
C ARG A 258 10.10 8.10 -16.55
N ARG A 259 11.03 8.23 -15.61
CA ARG A 259 11.02 9.28 -14.58
C ARG A 259 11.11 10.66 -15.20
N GLN A 260 11.98 10.85 -16.21
CA GLN A 260 12.10 12.12 -16.92
C GLN A 260 10.78 12.52 -17.59
N LYS A 261 10.14 11.60 -18.34
CA LYS A 261 8.85 11.85 -18.99
C LYS A 261 7.75 12.20 -17.99
N ILE A 262 7.63 11.45 -16.89
CA ILE A 262 6.66 11.74 -15.84
C ILE A 262 6.93 13.10 -15.19
N ALA A 263 8.19 13.43 -14.90
CA ALA A 263 8.59 14.72 -14.35
C ALA A 263 8.25 15.88 -15.27
N ASP A 264 8.46 15.73 -16.59
CA ASP A 264 8.15 16.77 -17.58
C ASP A 264 6.65 17.01 -17.68
N ILE A 265 5.81 15.97 -17.62
CA ILE A 265 4.36 16.09 -17.55
C ILE A 265 3.94 16.80 -16.26
N ILE A 266 4.49 16.40 -15.10
CA ILE A 266 4.21 17.03 -13.80
C ILE A 266 4.52 18.53 -13.83
N LYS A 267 5.70 18.91 -14.38
CA LYS A 267 6.13 20.31 -14.51
C LYS A 267 5.23 21.10 -15.45
N SER A 268 4.92 20.55 -16.62
CA SER A 268 4.13 21.25 -17.66
C SER A 268 2.71 21.56 -17.23
N HIS A 269 2.12 20.71 -16.37
CA HIS A 269 0.77 20.87 -15.85
C HIS A 269 0.71 21.50 -14.44
N GLY A 270 1.85 21.82 -13.84
CA GLY A 270 1.90 22.36 -12.47
C GLY A 270 1.31 21.42 -11.41
N LEU A 271 1.39 20.11 -11.64
CA LEU A 271 0.85 19.08 -10.76
C LEU A 271 1.79 18.88 -9.58
N LEU A 272 1.28 18.80 -8.36
CA LEU A 272 2.07 18.37 -7.19
C LEU A 272 2.00 16.85 -7.06
N ALA A 273 3.14 16.19 -6.95
CA ALA A 273 3.19 14.73 -6.81
C ALA A 273 3.81 14.31 -5.48
N ILE A 274 3.19 13.34 -4.81
CA ILE A 274 3.76 12.63 -3.66
C ILE A 274 4.48 11.41 -4.22
N GLU A 275 5.80 11.39 -4.10
CA GLU A 275 6.62 10.22 -4.42
C GLU A 275 6.82 9.38 -3.17
N ASP A 276 6.28 8.15 -3.17
CA ASP A 276 6.54 7.16 -2.11
C ASP A 276 7.73 6.28 -2.49
N ASP A 277 8.86 6.54 -1.87
CA ASP A 277 10.13 5.84 -2.13
C ASP A 277 10.63 5.06 -0.91
N VAL A 278 9.72 4.39 -0.21
CA VAL A 278 10.05 3.59 0.99
C VAL A 278 10.99 2.41 0.69
N TRP A 279 11.01 1.92 -0.56
CA TRP A 279 11.88 0.84 -1.02
C TRP A 279 13.18 1.32 -1.63
N GLY A 280 13.33 2.61 -1.87
CA GLY A 280 14.37 3.21 -2.68
C GLY A 280 15.80 2.88 -2.29
N PHE A 281 16.05 2.53 -1.06
CA PHE A 281 17.38 2.21 -0.54
C PHE A 281 17.82 0.75 -0.73
N LEU A 282 16.92 -0.14 -1.16
CA LEU A 282 17.25 -1.55 -1.37
C LEU A 282 17.79 -1.81 -2.79
N PRO A 283 17.12 -1.40 -3.90
CA PRO A 283 17.63 -1.62 -5.24
C PRO A 283 18.96 -0.90 -5.50
N GLU A 284 19.94 -1.61 -6.06
CA GLU A 284 21.19 -1.02 -6.53
C GLU A 284 21.06 -0.60 -7.99
N GLY A 285 21.83 0.42 -8.40
CA GLY A 285 21.90 0.87 -9.80
C GLY A 285 20.59 1.50 -10.35
N ARG A 286 19.58 1.76 -9.51
CA ARG A 286 18.35 2.38 -9.93
C ARG A 286 18.51 3.87 -10.31
N ALA A 287 17.59 4.42 -11.08
CA ALA A 287 17.50 5.85 -11.33
C ALA A 287 17.31 6.64 -10.03
N PHE A 288 17.73 7.89 -10.01
CA PHE A 288 17.45 8.81 -8.91
C PHE A 288 15.94 9.00 -8.70
N ALA A 289 15.56 9.48 -7.52
CA ALA A 289 14.17 9.75 -7.18
C ALA A 289 13.51 10.70 -8.20
N LEU A 290 12.20 10.55 -8.42
CA LEU A 290 11.42 11.43 -9.30
C LEU A 290 11.56 12.90 -8.87
N ALA A 291 11.67 13.16 -7.56
CA ALA A 291 11.92 14.48 -6.99
C ALA A 291 13.22 15.13 -7.51
N SER A 292 14.22 14.37 -7.93
CA SER A 292 15.44 14.94 -8.52
C SER A 292 15.23 15.52 -9.92
N TYR A 293 14.17 15.09 -10.61
CA TYR A 293 13.80 15.59 -11.95
C TYR A 293 12.78 16.73 -11.91
N ALA A 294 11.98 16.83 -10.84
CA ALA A 294 10.96 17.86 -10.64
C ALA A 294 10.94 18.38 -9.18
N PRO A 295 12.03 19.01 -8.71
CA PRO A 295 12.21 19.35 -7.28
C PRO A 295 11.18 20.36 -6.75
N ASP A 296 10.60 21.19 -7.60
CA ASP A 296 9.60 22.19 -7.19
C ASP A 296 8.16 21.64 -7.15
N GLN A 297 7.93 20.42 -7.66
CA GLN A 297 6.59 19.81 -7.76
C GLN A 297 6.47 18.50 -6.99
N VAL A 298 7.59 17.82 -6.67
CA VAL A 298 7.54 16.50 -6.05
C VAL A 298 7.85 16.58 -4.56
N ILE A 299 6.91 16.09 -3.78
CA ILE A 299 7.04 15.86 -2.34
C ILE A 299 7.58 14.45 -2.15
N TYR A 300 8.86 14.33 -1.82
CA TYR A 300 9.52 13.06 -1.63
C TYR A 300 9.26 12.51 -0.23
N VAL A 301 8.74 11.30 -0.18
CA VAL A 301 8.40 10.61 1.07
C VAL A 301 9.19 9.32 1.16
N THR A 302 9.91 9.15 2.26
CA THR A 302 10.70 7.94 2.51
C THR A 302 10.76 7.61 4.00
N GLY A 303 11.45 6.54 4.37
CA GLY A 303 11.66 6.15 5.75
C GLY A 303 12.62 4.97 5.90
N LEU A 304 12.94 4.65 7.14
CA LEU A 304 13.95 3.65 7.48
C LEU A 304 13.36 2.24 7.62
N SER A 305 12.04 2.10 7.49
CA SER A 305 11.33 0.85 7.81
C SER A 305 11.72 -0.34 6.95
N LYS A 306 12.17 -0.13 5.70
CA LYS A 306 12.55 -1.22 4.78
C LYS A 306 14.05 -1.41 4.68
N ALA A 307 14.81 -0.33 4.81
CA ALA A 307 16.26 -0.36 4.73
C ALA A 307 16.92 -0.81 6.04
N MET A 308 16.33 -0.47 7.19
CA MET A 308 16.91 -0.72 8.51
C MET A 308 15.93 -1.48 9.42
N SER A 309 14.98 -0.77 10.05
CA SER A 309 14.05 -1.39 10.98
C SER A 309 12.67 -0.71 10.98
N PRO A 310 11.59 -1.48 10.87
CA PRO A 310 10.23 -0.93 10.95
C PRO A 310 9.89 -0.41 12.35
N GLY A 311 10.55 -0.88 13.41
CA GLY A 311 10.31 -0.50 14.80
C GLY A 311 10.77 0.91 15.15
N LEU A 312 11.72 1.49 14.40
CA LEU A 312 12.16 2.87 14.59
C LEU A 312 11.04 3.89 14.42
N ARG A 313 10.09 3.63 13.54
CA ARG A 313 9.02 4.57 13.21
C ARG A 313 9.53 5.98 12.81
N VAL A 314 10.61 6.05 12.06
CA VAL A 314 11.17 7.30 11.53
C VAL A 314 10.98 7.33 10.01
N GLY A 315 10.41 8.43 9.54
CA GLY A 315 10.25 8.77 8.13
C GLY A 315 10.60 10.23 7.88
N TYR A 316 10.76 10.57 6.62
CA TYR A 316 11.14 11.88 6.15
C TYR A 316 10.24 12.33 5.01
N ILE A 317 9.91 13.63 5.03
CA ILE A 317 9.32 14.34 3.89
C ILE A 317 10.31 15.41 3.47
N ALA A 318 10.83 15.32 2.25
CA ALA A 318 11.50 16.44 1.61
C ALA A 318 10.48 17.11 0.68
N ALA A 319 10.10 18.32 1.01
CA ALA A 319 9.06 19.07 0.31
C ALA A 319 9.64 20.27 -0.43
N PRO A 320 9.08 20.65 -1.59
CA PRO A 320 9.39 21.94 -2.18
C PRO A 320 8.96 23.09 -1.25
N THR A 321 9.64 24.24 -1.36
CA THR A 321 9.41 25.40 -0.51
C THR A 321 7.94 25.83 -0.46
N CYS A 322 7.22 25.71 -1.57
CA CYS A 322 5.79 26.08 -1.64
C CYS A 322 4.87 25.21 -0.78
N ALA A 323 5.29 24.00 -0.39
CA ALA A 323 4.50 23.04 0.40
C ALA A 323 5.06 22.83 1.83
N SER A 324 6.30 23.22 2.10
CA SER A 324 7.02 22.87 3.34
C SER A 324 6.32 23.37 4.61
N ASP A 325 5.79 24.61 4.61
CA ASP A 325 5.09 25.19 5.76
C ASP A 325 3.79 24.45 6.08
N ALA A 326 2.99 24.13 5.04
CA ALA A 326 1.75 23.37 5.20
C ALA A 326 2.03 21.97 5.75
N ILE A 327 3.07 21.30 5.24
CA ILE A 327 3.49 19.97 5.69
C ILE A 327 3.94 20.01 7.16
N ARG A 328 4.76 20.98 7.57
CA ARG A 328 5.17 21.15 8.97
C ARG A 328 3.98 21.39 9.89
N ALA A 329 3.04 22.24 9.49
CA ALA A 329 1.84 22.52 10.26
C ALA A 329 0.97 21.27 10.47
N VAL A 330 0.77 20.46 9.41
CA VAL A 330 0.01 19.21 9.48
C VAL A 330 0.76 18.16 10.30
N ALA A 331 2.06 18.01 10.14
CA ALA A 331 2.87 17.09 10.93
C ALA A 331 2.73 17.37 12.43
N ARG A 332 2.80 18.66 12.81
CA ARG A 332 2.57 19.09 14.19
C ARG A 332 1.16 18.77 14.68
N MET A 333 0.15 19.10 13.89
CA MET A 333 -1.25 18.89 14.25
C MET A 333 -1.57 17.40 14.45
N SER A 334 -0.98 16.50 13.63
CA SER A 334 -1.31 15.08 13.60
C SER A 334 -0.59 14.25 14.66
N SER A 335 0.63 14.64 15.09
CA SER A 335 1.41 13.86 16.06
C SER A 335 2.28 14.69 17.01
N TRP A 336 2.16 16.02 16.94
CA TRP A 336 2.99 16.96 17.67
C TRP A 336 4.47 16.92 17.27
N MET A 337 5.14 15.77 17.39
CA MET A 337 6.54 15.54 17.00
C MET A 337 6.81 14.04 16.76
N THR A 338 7.89 13.73 16.07
CA THR A 338 8.47 12.37 16.06
C THR A 338 9.19 12.12 17.39
N PRO A 339 9.10 10.94 18.01
CA PRO A 339 9.80 10.62 19.25
C PRO A 339 11.30 10.89 19.14
N PRO A 340 11.87 11.83 19.94
CA PRO A 340 13.25 12.27 19.76
C PRO A 340 14.27 11.15 19.94
N MET A 341 14.02 10.22 20.86
CA MET A 341 14.89 9.05 21.08
C MET A 341 15.02 8.20 19.82
N MET A 342 13.91 7.94 19.10
CA MET A 342 13.97 7.14 17.86
C MET A 342 14.60 7.92 16.71
N ALA A 343 14.42 9.23 16.66
CA ALA A 343 15.10 10.09 15.70
C ALA A 343 16.62 10.16 15.96
N GLU A 344 17.05 10.15 17.22
CA GLU A 344 18.47 10.08 17.60
C GLU A 344 19.09 8.74 17.20
N VAL A 345 18.42 7.63 17.46
CA VAL A 345 18.86 6.30 16.99
C VAL A 345 18.98 6.29 15.46
N ALA A 346 17.96 6.81 14.76
CA ALA A 346 17.96 6.89 13.30
C ALA A 346 19.13 7.71 12.76
N MET A 347 19.38 8.88 13.34
CA MET A 347 20.53 9.74 12.97
C MET A 347 21.87 9.01 13.13
N ARG A 348 22.07 8.33 14.26
CA ARG A 348 23.31 7.59 14.51
C ARG A 348 23.52 6.45 13.52
N TRP A 349 22.45 5.77 13.13
CA TRP A 349 22.51 4.70 12.12
C TRP A 349 22.74 5.25 10.71
N ILE A 350 22.12 6.39 10.35
CA ILE A 350 22.34 7.03 9.04
C ILE A 350 23.80 7.50 8.88
N ASN A 351 24.37 8.08 9.94
CA ASN A 351 25.70 8.68 9.91
C ASN A 351 26.83 7.71 10.33
N GLY A 352 26.46 6.55 10.86
CA GLY A 352 27.40 5.54 11.34
C GLY A 352 27.47 4.30 10.44
N PRO A 353 28.40 3.39 10.75
CA PRO A 353 28.58 2.16 9.97
C PRO A 353 27.39 1.19 10.10
N ASP A 354 26.67 1.21 11.21
CA ASP A 354 25.59 0.29 11.51
C ASP A 354 24.47 0.34 10.45
N GLY A 355 24.13 1.52 9.96
CA GLY A 355 23.12 1.68 8.92
C GLY A 355 23.53 1.06 7.58
N GLU A 356 24.78 1.23 7.18
CA GLU A 356 25.29 0.61 5.94
C GLU A 356 25.33 -0.92 6.06
N GLU A 357 25.77 -1.43 7.22
CA GLU A 357 25.75 -2.87 7.48
C GLU A 357 24.34 -3.45 7.42
N MET A 358 23.36 -2.77 8.02
CA MET A 358 21.95 -3.17 7.95
C MET A 358 21.43 -3.18 6.51
N ILE A 359 21.67 -2.11 5.72
CA ILE A 359 21.24 -2.05 4.33
C ILE A 359 21.86 -3.17 3.51
N LYS A 360 23.17 -3.39 3.65
CA LYS A 360 23.90 -4.47 2.98
C LYS A 360 23.31 -5.83 3.32
N TRP A 361 23.04 -6.07 4.61
CA TRP A 361 22.44 -7.32 5.06
C TRP A 361 21.03 -7.49 4.50
N GLN A 362 20.20 -6.43 4.51
CA GLN A 362 18.83 -6.46 3.97
C GLN A 362 18.84 -6.82 2.47
N ARG A 363 19.76 -6.26 1.69
CA ARG A 363 19.92 -6.61 0.26
C ARG A 363 20.28 -8.08 0.07
N GLN A 364 21.26 -8.57 0.81
CA GLN A 364 21.69 -9.98 0.74
C GLN A 364 20.55 -10.93 1.13
N GLU A 365 19.80 -10.59 2.18
CA GLU A 365 18.67 -11.41 2.65
C GLU A 365 17.50 -11.35 1.66
N ALA A 366 17.24 -10.20 1.03
CA ALA A 366 16.22 -10.08 -0.02
C ALA A 366 16.56 -11.00 -1.20
N VAL A 367 17.79 -10.92 -1.72
CA VAL A 367 18.27 -11.81 -2.82
C VAL A 367 18.09 -13.28 -2.46
N ALA A 368 18.49 -13.67 -1.24
CA ALA A 368 18.39 -15.07 -0.82
C ALA A 368 16.92 -15.56 -0.77
N ARG A 369 16.02 -14.77 -0.20
CA ARG A 369 14.59 -15.12 -0.10
C ARG A 369 13.87 -15.05 -1.45
N MET A 370 14.20 -14.06 -2.26
CA MET A 370 13.68 -13.97 -3.63
C MET A 370 14.11 -15.16 -4.48
N LYS A 371 15.36 -15.61 -4.34
CA LYS A 371 15.85 -16.81 -5.02
C LYS A 371 15.04 -18.05 -4.64
N ILE A 372 14.78 -18.28 -3.35
CA ILE A 372 13.92 -19.38 -2.89
C ILE A 372 12.57 -19.34 -3.59
N ALA A 373 11.92 -18.19 -3.59
CA ALA A 373 10.61 -18.06 -4.18
C ALA A 373 10.64 -18.21 -5.71
N THR A 374 11.67 -17.69 -6.39
CA THR A 374 11.82 -17.82 -7.84
C THR A 374 12.14 -19.26 -8.24
N ASP A 375 12.95 -19.97 -7.48
CA ASP A 375 13.27 -21.40 -7.75
C ASP A 375 12.01 -22.28 -7.65
N VAL A 376 11.07 -21.93 -6.77
CA VAL A 376 9.83 -22.72 -6.56
C VAL A 376 8.69 -22.29 -7.48
N LEU A 377 8.54 -20.97 -7.75
CA LEU A 377 7.40 -20.39 -8.47
C LEU A 377 7.74 -19.91 -9.88
N GLY A 378 8.99 -20.03 -10.34
CA GLY A 378 9.47 -19.45 -11.60
C GLY A 378 8.84 -20.02 -12.87
N GLU A 379 8.12 -21.16 -12.79
CA GLU A 379 7.31 -21.68 -13.90
C GLU A 379 5.99 -20.91 -14.11
N TYR A 380 5.60 -20.05 -13.16
CA TYR A 380 4.40 -19.23 -13.21
C TYR A 380 4.74 -17.78 -13.56
N ASN A 381 3.72 -16.99 -13.91
CA ASN A 381 3.89 -15.59 -14.23
C ASN A 381 4.09 -14.76 -12.93
N ILE A 382 5.34 -14.69 -12.50
CA ILE A 382 5.75 -13.92 -11.33
C ILE A 382 6.54 -12.68 -11.74
N ARG A 383 6.34 -11.59 -11.00
CA ARG A 383 7.16 -10.37 -11.07
C ARG A 383 7.75 -10.11 -9.69
N GLY A 384 9.01 -9.75 -9.64
CA GLY A 384 9.73 -9.43 -8.41
C GLY A 384 11.02 -8.71 -8.74
N HIS A 385 11.52 -7.90 -7.83
CA HIS A 385 12.84 -7.31 -7.91
C HIS A 385 13.77 -8.04 -6.93
N GLU A 386 14.99 -8.36 -7.32
CA GLU A 386 15.94 -9.14 -6.50
C GLU A 386 16.18 -8.55 -5.10
N HIS A 387 16.19 -7.22 -4.99
CA HIS A 387 16.33 -6.50 -3.71
C HIS A 387 14.99 -6.12 -3.08
N SER A 388 13.91 -6.83 -3.38
CA SER A 388 12.58 -6.63 -2.82
C SER A 388 12.19 -7.83 -1.95
N TYR A 389 11.21 -7.63 -1.08
CA TYR A 389 10.59 -8.69 -0.29
C TYR A 389 9.19 -9.04 -0.78
N GLN A 390 8.79 -8.56 -1.95
CA GLN A 390 7.45 -8.79 -2.48
C GLN A 390 7.51 -9.34 -3.91
N ILE A 391 6.56 -10.21 -4.20
CA ILE A 391 6.36 -10.86 -5.49
C ILE A 391 4.91 -10.64 -5.87
N TRP A 392 4.68 -10.28 -7.12
CA TRP A 392 3.38 -10.26 -7.75
C TRP A 392 3.23 -11.50 -8.61
N LEU A 393 2.27 -12.37 -8.26
CA LEU A 393 1.98 -13.61 -8.98
C LEU A 393 0.62 -13.50 -9.64
N GLU A 394 0.58 -13.54 -10.97
CA GLU A 394 -0.64 -13.67 -11.75
C GLU A 394 -1.10 -15.13 -11.73
N LEU A 395 -2.35 -15.34 -11.33
CA LEU A 395 -2.90 -16.68 -11.19
C LEU A 395 -3.32 -17.24 -12.56
N PRO A 396 -2.91 -18.47 -12.90
CA PRO A 396 -3.35 -19.11 -14.13
C PRO A 396 -4.87 -19.41 -14.09
N GLU A 397 -5.51 -19.41 -15.27
CA GLU A 397 -6.88 -19.91 -15.36
C GLU A 397 -6.94 -21.40 -14.96
N PRO A 398 -8.00 -21.84 -14.29
CA PRO A 398 -9.24 -21.10 -13.97
C PRO A 398 -9.28 -20.46 -12.57
N TRP A 399 -8.13 -20.24 -11.91
CA TRP A 399 -8.06 -19.71 -10.57
C TRP A 399 -8.61 -18.26 -10.47
N ARG A 400 -9.37 -18.01 -9.41
CA ARG A 400 -9.81 -16.68 -8.99
C ARG A 400 -9.10 -16.32 -7.69
N ALA A 401 -8.62 -15.08 -7.57
CA ALA A 401 -7.78 -14.65 -6.46
C ALA A 401 -8.40 -14.88 -5.08
N GLU A 402 -9.72 -14.65 -4.93
CA GLU A 402 -10.44 -14.91 -3.68
C GLU A 402 -10.48 -16.39 -3.32
N ALA A 403 -10.84 -17.25 -4.29
CA ALA A 403 -10.91 -18.69 -4.07
C ALA A 403 -9.53 -19.28 -3.73
N PHE A 404 -8.49 -18.77 -4.40
CA PHE A 404 -7.11 -19.16 -4.15
C PHE A 404 -6.66 -18.77 -2.75
N ARG A 405 -6.93 -17.51 -2.34
CA ARG A 405 -6.65 -17.01 -0.99
C ARG A 405 -7.34 -17.85 0.09
N ASP A 406 -8.61 -18.17 -0.11
CA ASP A 406 -9.38 -18.93 0.88
C ASP A 406 -8.87 -20.37 1.00
N GLN A 407 -8.40 -21.00 -0.09
CA GLN A 407 -7.76 -22.31 -0.03
C GLN A 407 -6.38 -22.27 0.63
N ALA A 408 -5.57 -21.24 0.34
CA ALA A 408 -4.28 -21.06 0.99
C ALA A 408 -4.44 -20.83 2.51
N ALA A 409 -5.42 -20.05 2.92
CA ALA A 409 -5.73 -19.81 4.33
C ALA A 409 -6.10 -21.11 5.08
N ARG A 410 -6.82 -22.05 4.43
CA ARG A 410 -7.10 -23.39 5.00
C ARG A 410 -5.85 -24.23 5.19
N LYS A 411 -4.80 -23.96 4.41
CA LYS A 411 -3.47 -24.59 4.55
C LYS A 411 -2.53 -23.79 5.42
N GLY A 412 -3.02 -22.74 6.09
CA GLY A 412 -2.23 -21.91 7.01
C GLY A 412 -1.32 -20.89 6.31
N VAL A 413 -1.53 -20.57 5.03
CA VAL A 413 -0.73 -19.56 4.31
C VAL A 413 -1.58 -18.33 3.99
N TYR A 414 -1.08 -17.15 4.34
CA TYR A 414 -1.80 -15.87 4.23
C TYR A 414 -1.04 -14.88 3.35
N PHE A 415 -1.70 -14.29 2.37
CA PHE A 415 -1.20 -13.24 1.46
C PHE A 415 -2.32 -12.28 1.08
N LEU A 416 -2.02 -11.22 0.34
CA LEU A 416 -3.02 -10.30 -0.18
C LEU A 416 -3.36 -10.63 -1.64
N SER A 417 -4.66 -10.62 -1.96
CA SER A 417 -5.18 -10.75 -3.31
C SER A 417 -5.29 -9.40 -4.01
N GLY A 418 -5.33 -9.41 -5.34
CA GLY A 418 -5.29 -8.22 -6.18
C GLY A 418 -6.36 -7.17 -5.88
N ASP A 419 -7.51 -7.59 -5.34
CA ASP A 419 -8.61 -6.71 -4.95
C ASP A 419 -8.24 -5.69 -3.86
N ALA A 420 -7.23 -5.99 -3.02
CA ALA A 420 -6.76 -5.08 -1.99
C ALA A 420 -6.07 -3.81 -2.54
N PHE A 421 -5.63 -3.84 -3.79
CA PHE A 421 -4.80 -2.80 -4.40
C PHE A 421 -5.53 -1.96 -5.45
N VAL A 422 -6.72 -2.36 -5.87
CA VAL A 422 -7.47 -1.73 -6.97
C VAL A 422 -8.05 -0.39 -6.56
N VAL A 423 -7.88 0.59 -7.44
CA VAL A 423 -8.45 1.92 -7.31
C VAL A 423 -9.71 2.04 -8.19
N GLY A 424 -10.76 2.62 -7.62
CA GLY A 424 -12.00 2.86 -8.34
C GLY A 424 -12.81 1.60 -8.67
N ARG A 425 -13.45 1.60 -9.83
CA ARG A 425 -14.40 0.55 -10.27
C ARG A 425 -13.79 -0.47 -11.23
N GLN A 426 -12.48 -0.54 -11.32
CA GLN A 426 -11.83 -1.48 -12.23
C GLN A 426 -11.96 -2.92 -11.75
N GLN A 427 -11.91 -3.85 -12.70
CA GLN A 427 -11.84 -5.27 -12.36
C GLN A 427 -10.49 -5.56 -11.68
N ALA A 428 -10.54 -6.19 -10.51
CA ALA A 428 -9.33 -6.62 -9.83
C ALA A 428 -8.58 -7.67 -10.66
N PRO A 429 -7.25 -7.57 -10.79
CA PRO A 429 -6.47 -8.60 -11.45
C PRO A 429 -6.55 -9.91 -10.68
N HIS A 430 -6.57 -11.03 -11.40
CA HIS A 430 -6.48 -12.36 -10.80
C HIS A 430 -5.03 -12.63 -10.41
N ALA A 431 -4.57 -11.94 -9.40
CA ALA A 431 -3.20 -11.99 -8.93
C ALA A 431 -3.14 -11.91 -7.41
N ILE A 432 -2.01 -12.27 -6.86
CA ILE A 432 -1.72 -12.20 -5.43
C ILE A 432 -0.37 -11.53 -5.18
N ARG A 433 -0.24 -10.83 -4.05
CA ARG A 433 1.04 -10.33 -3.58
C ARG A 433 1.55 -11.23 -2.44
N ILE A 434 2.73 -11.80 -2.65
CA ILE A 434 3.47 -12.63 -1.70
C ILE A 434 4.60 -11.79 -1.12
N CYS A 435 4.73 -11.74 0.21
CA CYS A 435 5.79 -11.01 0.90
C CYS A 435 6.71 -11.98 1.65
N VAL A 436 7.87 -12.26 1.08
CA VAL A 436 8.85 -13.21 1.64
C VAL A 436 9.64 -12.65 2.83
N GLY A 437 9.57 -11.35 3.09
CA GLY A 437 10.25 -10.69 4.21
C GLY A 437 9.56 -10.91 5.56
N SER A 438 8.25 -11.20 5.58
CA SER A 438 7.48 -11.37 6.82
C SER A 438 7.71 -12.71 7.54
N CYS A 439 8.25 -13.69 6.85
CA CYS A 439 8.65 -14.97 7.44
C CYS A 439 9.83 -14.80 8.40
N ARG A 440 9.88 -15.61 9.46
CA ARG A 440 10.97 -15.57 10.44
C ARG A 440 12.27 -16.13 9.87
N THR A 441 12.15 -17.22 9.12
CA THR A 441 13.30 -17.94 8.55
C THR A 441 13.14 -18.15 7.05
N ARG A 442 14.21 -18.57 6.39
CA ARG A 442 14.19 -18.93 4.97
C ARG A 442 13.42 -20.23 4.74
N GLU A 443 13.41 -21.13 5.72
CA GLU A 443 12.64 -22.38 5.69
C GLU A 443 11.13 -22.08 5.69
N GLU A 444 10.65 -21.11 6.48
CA GLU A 444 9.24 -20.65 6.42
C GLU A 444 8.91 -20.07 5.03
N VAL A 445 9.84 -19.36 4.40
CA VAL A 445 9.64 -18.89 3.01
C VAL A 445 9.48 -20.06 2.07
N GLN A 446 10.40 -21.03 2.14
CA GLN A 446 10.38 -22.24 1.31
C GLN A 446 9.05 -22.98 1.46
N GLU A 447 8.64 -23.28 2.68
CA GLU A 447 7.39 -23.98 2.99
C GLU A 447 6.18 -23.21 2.44
N GLY A 448 6.12 -21.90 2.69
CA GLY A 448 5.00 -21.06 2.24
C GLY A 448 4.85 -21.02 0.72
N VAL A 449 5.95 -20.87 -0.02
CA VAL A 449 5.90 -20.83 -1.49
C VAL A 449 5.67 -22.22 -2.09
N GLU A 450 6.10 -23.30 -1.45
CA GLU A 450 5.79 -24.69 -1.85
C GLU A 450 4.30 -25.00 -1.72
N ILE A 451 3.66 -24.56 -0.62
CA ILE A 451 2.20 -24.69 -0.45
C ILE A 451 1.47 -23.92 -1.54
N ILE A 452 1.94 -22.72 -1.91
CA ILE A 452 1.36 -21.93 -3.01
C ILE A 452 1.50 -22.67 -4.33
N ARG A 453 2.70 -23.20 -4.66
CA ARG A 453 2.95 -23.99 -5.86
C ARG A 453 2.02 -25.22 -5.95
N ASP A 454 1.89 -25.94 -4.85
CA ASP A 454 1.07 -27.17 -4.82
C ASP A 454 -0.43 -26.87 -4.98
N LEU A 455 -0.88 -25.70 -4.51
CA LEU A 455 -2.23 -25.19 -4.80
C LEU A 455 -2.39 -24.85 -6.28
N LEU A 456 -1.40 -24.20 -6.90
CA LEU A 456 -1.45 -23.81 -8.31
C LEU A 456 -1.55 -25.03 -9.24
N LYS A 457 -0.96 -26.17 -8.86
CA LYS A 457 -1.05 -27.46 -9.59
C LYS A 457 -2.42 -28.12 -9.49
N GLY A 458 -3.20 -27.76 -8.45
CA GLY A 458 -4.52 -28.35 -8.22
C GLY A 458 -5.67 -27.57 -8.88
N PRO A 459 -6.83 -28.21 -9.10
CA PRO A 459 -8.00 -27.52 -9.60
C PRO A 459 -8.64 -26.61 -8.54
N PRO A 460 -9.26 -25.47 -8.94
CA PRO A 460 -10.07 -24.66 -8.02
C PRO A 460 -11.24 -25.50 -7.47
N GLY A 461 -11.28 -25.64 -6.15
CA GLY A 461 -12.37 -26.38 -5.48
C GLY A 461 -12.05 -27.83 -5.16
N GLY A 462 -10.77 -28.22 -5.10
CA GLY A 462 -10.33 -29.59 -4.84
C GLY A 462 -11.00 -30.25 -3.64
N SER A 463 -12.02 -31.07 -3.93
CA SER A 463 -12.24 -32.29 -3.17
C SER A 463 -11.08 -33.23 -3.51
N PRO A 464 -10.50 -33.95 -2.56
CA PRO A 464 -9.57 -35.00 -2.90
C PRO A 464 -10.29 -35.96 -3.84
N VAL A 465 -9.72 -36.17 -5.02
CA VAL A 465 -10.09 -37.36 -5.81
C VAL A 465 -9.75 -38.55 -4.93
N ILE A 466 -10.77 -39.11 -4.30
CA ILE A 466 -10.66 -40.41 -3.62
C ILE A 466 -10.41 -41.40 -4.76
N ALA A 467 -9.16 -41.82 -4.90
CA ALA A 467 -8.78 -42.95 -5.77
C ALA A 467 -9.14 -44.25 -5.08
#